data_61c57d67c532dcdb2c4d14669811ee6f
#
_entry.id   61c57d67c532dcdb2c4d14669811ee6f
#
_cell.length_a   1.000
_cell.length_b   1.000
_cell.length_c   1.000
_cell.angle_alpha   90.00
_cell.angle_beta   90.00
_cell.angle_gamma   90.00
#
_symmetry.space_group_name_H-M   'P 1'
#
loop_
_entity.id
_entity.type
_entity.pdbx_description
1 polymer ?
#
loop_
_entity_poly.entity_id
_entity_poly.type
_entity_poly.pdbx_seq_one_letter_code
_entity_poly.pdbx_strand_id
1 'polypeptide(L)'
;MNKKVLIFNGSPRLKGNTKQMIDEFKCGAEDSGNEVTVFNLKQMNIHACLGCCKGGKNPESPCIQKDDMDKIYPVYEQADVLVLASPMYYWSFTAILKAAFDRLFAIAEKDENYRNPYKEAVLLMASEGDTEDNFKPVADYYHALLHHLGWKSLGEINAGGVFNVGDIDGHPKLSDCYNLGKSI
;
A
#
# COMPACT_ATOMS: atom_id res chain seq x y z
N MET A 1 -2.69 11.51 18.93
CA MET A 1 -3.32 10.18 19.07
C MET A 1 -2.51 9.22 18.21
N ASN A 2 -2.23 8.03 18.73
CA ASN A 2 -1.52 7.00 17.96
C ASN A 2 -2.40 6.52 16.80
N LYS A 3 -1.86 6.49 15.60
CA LYS A 3 -2.58 6.03 14.41
C LYS A 3 -2.37 4.53 14.18
N LYS A 4 -3.33 3.90 13.53
CA LYS A 4 -3.21 2.55 12.98
C LYS A 4 -2.77 2.64 11.54
N VAL A 5 -1.57 2.14 11.26
CA VAL A 5 -0.94 2.17 9.94
C VAL A 5 -0.98 0.77 9.33
N LEU A 6 -1.61 0.64 8.17
CA LEU A 6 -1.65 -0.58 7.39
C LEU A 6 -0.69 -0.46 6.20
N ILE A 7 0.23 -1.41 6.06
CA ILE A 7 1.17 -1.46 4.93
C ILE A 7 0.85 -2.66 4.04
N PHE A 8 0.59 -2.39 2.77
CA PHE A 8 0.55 -3.42 1.73
C PHE A 8 1.93 -3.55 1.09
N ASN A 9 2.62 -4.66 1.38
CA ASN A 9 3.84 -5.01 0.68
C ASN A 9 3.51 -5.79 -0.59
N GLY A 10 3.54 -5.08 -1.73
CA GLY A 10 3.33 -5.64 -3.06
C GLY A 10 4.58 -6.23 -3.70
N SER A 11 5.72 -6.26 -3.00
CA SER A 11 6.94 -6.85 -3.55
C SER A 11 6.85 -8.38 -3.61
N PRO A 12 7.19 -9.00 -4.76
CA PRO A 12 7.34 -10.45 -4.84
C PRO A 12 8.63 -10.94 -4.15
N ARG A 13 9.57 -10.04 -3.85
CA ARG A 13 10.85 -10.34 -3.17
C ARG A 13 10.75 -9.96 -1.70
N LEU A 14 10.62 -10.96 -0.83
CA LEU A 14 10.42 -10.73 0.63
C LEU A 14 11.63 -10.06 1.33
N LYS A 15 12.81 -10.10 0.71
CA LYS A 15 14.03 -9.43 1.17
C LYS A 15 14.54 -8.41 0.15
N GLY A 16 13.66 -7.89 -0.72
CA GLY A 16 14.01 -6.93 -1.77
C GLY A 16 14.08 -5.49 -1.26
N ASN A 17 14.40 -4.57 -2.17
CA ASN A 17 14.58 -3.15 -1.90
C ASN A 17 13.33 -2.50 -1.27
N THR A 18 12.13 -2.79 -1.79
CA THR A 18 10.87 -2.32 -1.22
C THR A 18 10.68 -2.73 0.24
N LYS A 19 11.16 -3.94 0.61
CA LYS A 19 11.05 -4.40 2.01
C LYS A 19 11.89 -3.54 2.96
N GLN A 20 13.08 -3.12 2.56
CA GLN A 20 13.91 -2.22 3.37
C GLN A 20 13.27 -0.84 3.53
N MET A 21 12.67 -0.29 2.46
CA MET A 21 11.88 0.95 2.57
C MET A 21 10.73 0.81 3.58
N ILE A 22 10.02 -0.33 3.54
CA ILE A 22 8.95 -0.62 4.50
C ILE A 22 9.50 -0.71 5.93
N ASP A 23 10.65 -1.36 6.13
CA ASP A 23 11.23 -1.54 7.46
C ASP A 23 11.63 -0.22 8.09
N GLU A 24 12.26 0.67 7.33
CA GLU A 24 12.62 2.01 7.77
C GLU A 24 11.38 2.85 8.07
N PHE A 25 10.41 2.86 7.17
CA PHE A 25 9.16 3.58 7.40
C PHE A 25 8.41 3.07 8.65
N LYS A 26 8.34 1.75 8.81
CA LYS A 26 7.73 1.11 9.96
C LYS A 26 8.44 1.51 11.25
N CYS A 27 9.78 1.45 11.26
CA CYS A 27 10.58 1.85 12.41
C CYS A 27 10.27 3.29 12.83
N GLY A 28 10.26 4.24 11.88
CA GLY A 28 9.91 5.63 12.15
C GLY A 28 8.49 5.81 12.69
N ALA A 29 7.51 5.10 12.13
CA ALA A 29 6.13 5.16 12.56
C ALA A 29 5.93 4.59 13.98
N GLU A 30 6.58 3.47 14.29
CA GLU A 30 6.57 2.86 15.63
C GLU A 30 7.27 3.72 16.68
N ASP A 31 8.39 4.38 16.31
CA ASP A 31 9.09 5.35 17.17
C ASP A 31 8.23 6.57 17.53
N SER A 32 7.23 6.89 16.72
CA SER A 32 6.23 7.94 16.99
C SER A 32 5.02 7.41 17.77
N GLY A 33 5.01 6.11 18.13
CA GLY A 33 3.98 5.47 18.92
C GLY A 33 2.80 4.95 18.11
N ASN A 34 2.88 4.90 16.77
CA ASN A 34 1.84 4.35 15.92
C ASN A 34 1.85 2.81 15.93
N GLU A 35 0.68 2.20 15.72
CA GLU A 35 0.55 0.75 15.55
C GLU A 35 0.67 0.39 14.07
N VAL A 36 1.65 -0.45 13.70
CA VAL A 36 1.92 -0.79 12.30
C VAL A 36 1.65 -2.26 12.01
N THR A 37 0.74 -2.52 11.07
CA THR A 37 0.47 -3.85 10.52
C THR A 37 0.95 -3.94 9.09
N VAL A 38 1.71 -4.99 8.77
CA VAL A 38 2.24 -5.25 7.42
C VAL A 38 1.67 -6.54 6.86
N PHE A 39 1.02 -6.46 5.70
CA PHE A 39 0.66 -7.65 4.91
C PHE A 39 1.65 -7.85 3.77
N ASN A 40 2.38 -8.97 3.81
CA ASN A 40 3.23 -9.41 2.71
C ASN A 40 2.36 -10.15 1.68
N LEU A 41 1.84 -9.42 0.70
CA LEU A 41 0.83 -9.94 -0.23
C LEU A 41 1.30 -11.14 -1.04
N LYS A 42 2.62 -11.26 -1.30
CA LYS A 42 3.21 -12.44 -1.96
C LYS A 42 3.00 -13.74 -1.20
N GLN A 43 2.83 -13.68 0.11
CA GLN A 43 2.64 -14.86 0.97
C GLN A 43 1.16 -15.19 1.18
N MET A 44 0.27 -14.43 0.57
CA MET A 44 -1.18 -14.54 0.75
C MET A 44 -1.82 -15.13 -0.51
N ASN A 45 -2.87 -15.89 -0.31
CA ASN A 45 -3.72 -16.36 -1.39
C ASN A 45 -4.81 -15.31 -1.65
N ILE A 46 -4.58 -14.43 -2.62
CA ILE A 46 -5.49 -13.36 -3.00
C ILE A 46 -5.81 -13.49 -4.48
N HIS A 47 -7.08 -13.71 -4.79
CA HIS A 47 -7.55 -13.75 -6.17
C HIS A 47 -7.90 -12.34 -6.67
N ALA A 48 -7.77 -12.13 -7.98
CA ALA A 48 -8.19 -10.89 -8.61
C ALA A 48 -9.70 -10.64 -8.43
N CYS A 49 -10.10 -9.38 -8.45
CA CYS A 49 -11.51 -8.99 -8.36
C CYS A 49 -12.30 -9.54 -9.56
N LEU A 50 -13.47 -10.13 -9.29
CA LEU A 50 -14.37 -10.67 -10.32
C LEU A 50 -15.28 -9.61 -10.94
N GLY A 51 -15.31 -8.37 -10.43
CA GLY A 51 -16.23 -7.33 -10.89
C GLY A 51 -17.71 -7.68 -10.71
N CYS A 52 -18.03 -8.53 -9.73
CA CYS A 52 -19.36 -9.12 -9.60
C CYS A 52 -20.40 -8.22 -8.91
N CYS A 53 -19.97 -7.13 -8.25
CA CYS A 53 -20.82 -6.19 -7.50
C CYS A 53 -21.78 -6.91 -6.53
N LYS A 54 -21.27 -7.89 -5.77
CA LYS A 54 -22.05 -8.73 -4.84
C LYS A 54 -21.48 -8.70 -3.41
N GLY A 55 -20.61 -7.75 -3.12
CA GLY A 55 -19.98 -7.55 -1.82
C GLY A 55 -20.87 -6.83 -0.81
N GLY A 56 -20.28 -6.45 0.31
CA GLY A 56 -20.86 -5.60 1.34
C GLY A 56 -21.94 -6.25 2.24
N LYS A 57 -22.45 -7.43 1.89
CA LYS A 57 -23.58 -8.06 2.59
C LYS A 57 -23.22 -8.72 3.92
N ASN A 58 -22.00 -9.19 4.06
CA ASN A 58 -21.50 -9.79 5.28
C ASN A 58 -20.40 -8.90 5.86
N PRO A 59 -20.60 -8.28 7.04
CA PRO A 59 -19.61 -7.39 7.64
C PRO A 59 -18.26 -8.05 7.93
N GLU A 60 -18.25 -9.32 8.33
CA GLU A 60 -17.04 -10.06 8.70
C GLU A 60 -16.25 -10.55 7.47
N SER A 61 -16.93 -10.79 6.37
CA SER A 61 -16.34 -11.27 5.12
C SER A 61 -17.08 -10.65 3.94
N PRO A 62 -16.79 -9.37 3.62
CA PRO A 62 -17.61 -8.57 2.72
C PRO A 62 -17.56 -9.04 1.26
N CYS A 63 -16.48 -9.70 0.81
CA CYS A 63 -16.40 -10.22 -0.54
C CYS A 63 -16.99 -11.63 -0.66
N ILE A 64 -17.56 -11.93 -1.83
CA ILE A 64 -18.05 -13.29 -2.13
C ILE A 64 -16.93 -14.33 -2.29
N GLN A 65 -15.73 -13.87 -2.71
CA GLN A 65 -14.56 -14.74 -2.79
C GLN A 65 -14.00 -14.95 -1.37
N LYS A 66 -13.72 -16.21 -1.03
CA LYS A 66 -13.16 -16.61 0.26
C LYS A 66 -11.69 -16.93 0.08
N ASP A 67 -10.88 -15.98 0.48
CA ASP A 67 -9.42 -16.03 0.41
C ASP A 67 -8.79 -15.18 1.53
N ASP A 68 -7.49 -14.96 1.48
CA ASP A 68 -6.79 -14.22 2.53
C ASP A 68 -7.17 -12.74 2.64
N MET A 69 -7.99 -12.21 1.73
CA MET A 69 -8.56 -10.86 1.87
C MET A 69 -9.43 -10.73 3.13
N ASP A 70 -10.04 -11.84 3.60
CA ASP A 70 -10.82 -11.83 4.85
C ASP A 70 -9.97 -11.45 6.09
N LYS A 71 -8.64 -11.64 6.03
CA LYS A 71 -7.70 -11.17 7.07
C LYS A 71 -7.41 -9.66 6.95
N ILE A 72 -7.49 -9.13 5.73
CA ILE A 72 -7.15 -7.74 5.42
C ILE A 72 -8.32 -6.79 5.74
N TYR A 73 -9.54 -7.16 5.40
CA TYR A 73 -10.70 -6.28 5.51
C TYR A 73 -10.86 -5.64 6.90
N PRO A 74 -10.84 -6.39 8.03
CA PRO A 74 -11.03 -5.78 9.35
C PRO A 74 -9.89 -4.82 9.74
N VAL A 75 -8.66 -5.12 9.32
CA VAL A 75 -7.51 -4.24 9.56
C VAL A 75 -7.61 -2.98 8.70
N TYR A 76 -7.99 -3.12 7.42
CA TYR A 76 -8.19 -2.00 6.52
C TYR A 76 -9.30 -1.05 7.01
N GLU A 77 -10.42 -1.57 7.48
CA GLU A 77 -11.50 -0.73 7.99
C GLU A 77 -11.04 0.13 9.19
N GLN A 78 -10.22 -0.44 10.08
CA GLN A 78 -9.73 0.24 11.28
C GLN A 78 -8.51 1.13 11.06
N ALA A 79 -7.80 0.97 9.94
CA ALA A 79 -6.60 1.74 9.67
C ALA A 79 -6.91 3.22 9.42
N ASP A 80 -6.07 4.10 9.96
CA ASP A 80 -6.08 5.54 9.68
C ASP A 80 -5.23 5.85 8.43
N VAL A 81 -4.12 5.12 8.27
CA VAL A 81 -3.15 5.31 7.19
C VAL A 81 -3.01 4.03 6.39
N LEU A 82 -3.05 4.14 5.05
CA LEU A 82 -2.72 3.05 4.14
C LEU A 82 -1.42 3.37 3.38
N VAL A 83 -0.43 2.49 3.53
CA VAL A 83 0.84 2.55 2.80
C VAL A 83 0.81 1.56 1.64
N LEU A 84 0.97 2.06 0.44
CA LEU A 84 1.10 1.28 -0.78
C LEU A 84 2.59 1.16 -1.11
N ALA A 85 3.19 0.00 -0.86
CA ALA A 85 4.60 -0.24 -1.10
C ALA A 85 4.80 -1.30 -2.19
N SER A 86 5.51 -0.95 -3.26
CA SER A 86 5.67 -1.81 -4.43
C SER A 86 6.98 -1.55 -5.17
N PRO A 87 7.63 -2.55 -5.76
CA PRO A 87 8.48 -2.26 -6.89
C PRO A 87 7.63 -1.76 -8.07
N MET A 88 8.19 -0.86 -8.87
CA MET A 88 7.51 -0.37 -10.06
C MET A 88 7.66 -1.37 -11.22
N TYR A 89 6.54 -1.89 -11.70
CA TYR A 89 6.48 -2.75 -12.87
C TYR A 89 5.65 -2.08 -13.95
N TYR A 90 6.28 -1.81 -15.11
CA TYR A 90 5.61 -1.12 -16.21
C TYR A 90 4.88 0.15 -15.75
N TRP A 91 5.61 1.02 -15.03
CA TRP A 91 5.12 2.33 -14.53
C TRP A 91 3.89 2.26 -13.63
N SER A 92 3.66 1.12 -12.97
CA SER A 92 2.53 0.91 -12.06
C SER A 92 2.89 0.01 -10.88
N PHE A 93 1.92 -0.26 -10.03
CA PHE A 93 2.01 -1.24 -8.96
C PHE A 93 2.14 -2.65 -9.51
N THR A 94 2.71 -3.55 -8.72
CA THR A 94 2.66 -4.98 -9.05
C THR A 94 1.22 -5.49 -9.13
N ALA A 95 1.00 -6.54 -9.92
CA ALA A 95 -0.30 -7.20 -10.02
C ALA A 95 -0.82 -7.69 -8.65
N ILE A 96 0.07 -8.10 -7.74
CA ILE A 96 -0.29 -8.56 -6.39
C ILE A 96 -0.90 -7.42 -5.57
N LEU A 97 -0.26 -6.24 -5.60
CA LEU A 97 -0.77 -5.06 -4.89
C LEU A 97 -2.09 -4.61 -5.50
N LYS A 98 -2.16 -4.56 -6.83
CA LYS A 98 -3.38 -4.15 -7.53
C LYS A 98 -4.54 -5.10 -7.25
N ALA A 99 -4.30 -6.41 -7.21
CA ALA A 99 -5.32 -7.40 -6.89
C ALA A 99 -5.90 -7.18 -5.48
N ALA A 100 -5.05 -6.99 -4.47
CA ALA A 100 -5.51 -6.69 -3.10
C ALA A 100 -6.29 -5.37 -3.05
N PHE A 101 -5.78 -4.34 -3.72
CA PHE A 101 -6.42 -3.02 -3.73
C PHE A 101 -7.80 -3.05 -4.39
N ASP A 102 -7.96 -3.69 -5.55
CA ASP A 102 -9.25 -3.81 -6.24
C ASP A 102 -10.31 -4.53 -5.39
N ARG A 103 -9.88 -5.45 -4.55
CA ARG A 103 -10.75 -6.20 -3.65
C ARG A 103 -11.28 -5.35 -2.48
N LEU A 104 -10.67 -4.18 -2.19
CA LEU A 104 -11.18 -3.23 -1.20
C LEU A 104 -12.54 -2.64 -1.60
N PHE A 105 -12.93 -2.75 -2.88
CA PHE A 105 -14.26 -2.36 -3.33
C PHE A 105 -15.39 -3.08 -2.57
N ALA A 106 -15.14 -4.31 -2.07
CA ALA A 106 -16.11 -5.02 -1.23
C ALA A 106 -16.46 -4.28 0.07
N ILE A 107 -15.54 -3.44 0.59
CA ILE A 107 -15.83 -2.55 1.73
C ILE A 107 -16.67 -1.36 1.26
N ALA A 108 -16.37 -0.78 0.10
CA ALA A 108 -17.16 0.30 -0.46
C ALA A 108 -18.62 -0.12 -0.71
N GLU A 109 -18.88 -1.38 -1.07
CA GLU A 109 -20.22 -1.94 -1.25
C GLU A 109 -21.06 -2.00 0.06
N LYS A 110 -20.47 -1.71 1.22
CA LYS A 110 -21.19 -1.55 2.51
C LYS A 110 -21.83 -0.17 2.64
N ASP A 111 -21.34 0.82 1.92
CA ASP A 111 -21.84 2.20 1.90
C ASP A 111 -22.82 2.38 0.75
N GLU A 112 -23.94 3.09 0.96
CA GLU A 112 -24.98 3.31 -0.05
C GLU A 112 -24.50 4.10 -1.27
N ASN A 113 -23.41 4.87 -1.11
CA ASN A 113 -22.79 5.66 -2.18
C ASN A 113 -21.47 5.03 -2.68
N TYR A 114 -21.19 3.77 -2.34
CA TYR A 114 -19.98 3.03 -2.72
C TYR A 114 -18.69 3.74 -2.32
N ARG A 115 -18.66 4.36 -1.14
CA ARG A 115 -17.48 5.06 -0.65
C ARG A 115 -16.62 4.17 0.23
N ASN A 116 -15.33 4.15 -0.05
CA ASN A 116 -14.35 3.60 0.88
C ASN A 116 -14.22 4.49 2.12
N PRO A 117 -13.91 3.93 3.30
CA PRO A 117 -13.56 4.73 4.47
C PRO A 117 -12.43 5.70 4.12
N TYR A 118 -12.50 6.92 4.67
CA TYR A 118 -11.41 7.88 4.52
C TYR A 118 -10.10 7.32 5.05
N LYS A 119 -9.01 7.57 4.32
CA LYS A 119 -7.64 7.23 4.71
C LYS A 119 -6.70 8.39 4.43
N GLU A 120 -5.67 8.49 5.22
CA GLU A 120 -4.42 9.10 4.78
C GLU A 120 -3.60 8.03 4.07
N ALA A 121 -2.78 8.42 3.08
CA ALA A 121 -2.06 7.44 2.26
C ALA A 121 -0.59 7.82 2.07
N VAL A 122 0.25 6.79 1.93
CA VAL A 122 1.68 6.92 1.61
C VAL A 122 1.99 6.01 0.42
N LEU A 123 2.87 6.45 -0.48
CA LEU A 123 3.42 5.66 -1.55
C LEU A 123 4.91 5.40 -1.33
N LEU A 124 5.34 4.14 -1.39
CA LEU A 124 6.75 3.74 -1.37
C LEU A 124 7.04 2.91 -2.62
N MET A 125 7.86 3.43 -3.53
CA MET A 125 8.20 2.78 -4.79
C MET A 125 9.70 2.56 -4.95
N ALA A 126 10.08 1.38 -5.44
CA ALA A 126 11.44 1.04 -5.82
C ALA A 126 11.51 0.73 -7.32
N SER A 127 12.52 1.23 -8.03
CA SER A 127 12.64 1.11 -9.49
C SER A 127 14.09 1.07 -9.94
N GLU A 128 14.36 0.41 -11.07
CA GLU A 128 15.65 0.49 -11.76
C GLU A 128 15.89 1.90 -12.32
N GLY A 129 14.89 2.50 -12.97
CA GLY A 129 14.98 3.89 -13.45
C GLY A 129 14.96 4.88 -12.29
N ASP A 130 15.76 5.96 -12.40
CA ASP A 130 16.01 6.94 -11.34
C ASP A 130 15.56 8.37 -11.66
N THR A 131 14.98 8.59 -12.84
CA THR A 131 14.51 9.92 -13.25
C THR A 131 13.11 10.23 -12.76
N GLU A 132 12.77 11.52 -12.60
CA GLU A 132 11.41 11.96 -12.28
C GLU A 132 10.39 11.48 -13.33
N ASP A 133 10.75 11.55 -14.62
CA ASP A 133 9.90 11.09 -15.72
C ASP A 133 9.58 9.59 -15.61
N ASN A 134 10.51 8.79 -15.05
CA ASN A 134 10.28 7.37 -14.83
C ASN A 134 9.19 7.13 -13.77
N PHE A 135 9.13 7.95 -12.73
CA PHE A 135 8.15 7.81 -11.65
C PHE A 135 6.83 8.54 -11.93
N LYS A 136 6.83 9.50 -12.85
CA LYS A 136 5.66 10.35 -13.11
C LYS A 136 4.37 9.57 -13.38
N PRO A 137 4.34 8.52 -14.23
CA PRO A 137 3.08 7.81 -14.50
C PRO A 137 2.47 7.15 -13.26
N VAL A 138 3.28 6.54 -12.38
CA VAL A 138 2.75 5.92 -11.16
C VAL A 138 2.36 6.96 -10.11
N ALA A 139 3.06 8.10 -10.04
CA ALA A 139 2.71 9.22 -9.18
C ALA A 139 1.38 9.85 -9.63
N ASP A 140 1.22 10.13 -10.93
CA ASP A 140 -0.04 10.63 -11.49
C ASP A 140 -1.21 9.67 -11.22
N TYR A 141 -0.99 8.37 -11.37
CA TYR A 141 -1.99 7.35 -11.03
C TYR A 141 -2.34 7.37 -9.54
N TYR A 142 -1.34 7.44 -8.66
CA TYR A 142 -1.55 7.53 -7.22
C TYR A 142 -2.36 8.76 -6.84
N HIS A 143 -2.03 9.92 -7.36
CA HIS A 143 -2.75 11.16 -7.09
C HIS A 143 -4.19 11.11 -7.62
N ALA A 144 -4.41 10.58 -8.83
CA ALA A 144 -5.75 10.40 -9.38
C ALA A 144 -6.61 9.45 -8.52
N LEU A 145 -5.99 8.38 -8.01
CA LEU A 145 -6.63 7.42 -7.12
C LEU A 145 -7.07 8.09 -5.81
N LEU A 146 -6.17 8.85 -5.16
CA LEU A 146 -6.47 9.53 -3.90
C LEU A 146 -7.56 10.60 -4.09
N HIS A 147 -7.49 11.36 -5.19
CA HIS A 147 -8.53 12.34 -5.54
C HIS A 147 -9.90 11.67 -5.67
N HIS A 148 -9.99 10.55 -6.39
CA HIS A 148 -11.23 9.79 -6.56
C HIS A 148 -11.78 9.27 -5.22
N LEU A 149 -10.91 8.77 -4.35
CA LEU A 149 -11.29 8.21 -3.05
C LEU A 149 -11.53 9.28 -1.96
N GLY A 150 -11.20 10.54 -2.22
CA GLY A 150 -11.24 11.60 -1.23
C GLY A 150 -10.20 11.43 -0.12
N TRP A 151 -9.09 10.75 -0.41
CA TRP A 151 -8.02 10.49 0.54
C TRP A 151 -6.93 11.55 0.48
N LYS A 152 -6.18 11.71 1.58
CA LYS A 152 -5.07 12.66 1.68
C LYS A 152 -3.74 11.94 1.54
N SER A 153 -2.86 12.43 0.65
CA SER A 153 -1.46 11.99 0.64
C SER A 153 -0.69 12.58 1.84
N LEU A 154 0.06 11.72 2.53
CA LEU A 154 1.04 12.12 3.54
C LEU A 154 2.44 12.21 2.95
N GLY A 155 2.67 11.63 1.79
CA GLY A 155 3.94 11.67 1.07
C GLY A 155 4.13 10.48 0.16
N GLU A 156 5.13 10.61 -0.70
CA GLU A 156 5.57 9.57 -1.61
C GLU A 156 7.10 9.53 -1.64
N ILE A 157 7.67 8.33 -1.64
CA ILE A 157 9.11 8.12 -1.72
C ILE A 157 9.39 7.15 -2.85
N ASN A 158 10.16 7.64 -3.80
CA ASN A 158 10.57 6.91 -4.99
C ASN A 158 12.09 6.67 -4.92
N ALA A 159 12.49 5.41 -4.73
CA ALA A 159 13.89 4.99 -4.76
C ALA A 159 14.21 4.45 -6.16
N GLY A 160 14.96 5.24 -6.94
CA GLY A 160 15.45 4.87 -8.27
C GLY A 160 16.82 4.21 -8.21
N GLY A 161 17.27 3.63 -9.33
CA GLY A 161 18.58 3.00 -9.45
C GLY A 161 18.72 1.67 -8.71
N VAL A 162 17.61 1.02 -8.33
CA VAL A 162 17.62 -0.19 -7.51
C VAL A 162 16.94 -1.37 -8.23
N PHE A 163 17.75 -2.33 -8.71
CA PHE A 163 17.29 -3.50 -9.45
C PHE A 163 17.51 -4.82 -8.72
N ASN A 164 18.74 -5.09 -8.26
CA ASN A 164 19.06 -6.29 -7.53
C ASN A 164 18.66 -6.16 -6.05
N VAL A 165 18.56 -7.29 -5.36
CA VAL A 165 18.37 -7.29 -3.91
C VAL A 165 19.62 -6.71 -3.27
N GLY A 166 19.44 -5.69 -2.42
CA GLY A 166 20.53 -5.00 -1.74
C GLY A 166 21.02 -3.72 -2.43
N ASP A 167 20.58 -3.42 -3.65
CA ASP A 167 21.00 -2.16 -4.32
C ASP A 167 20.57 -0.90 -3.54
N ILE A 168 19.58 -1.04 -2.66
CA ILE A 168 19.09 0.06 -1.82
C ILE A 168 19.94 0.25 -0.54
N ASP A 169 20.90 -0.63 -0.26
CA ASP A 169 21.72 -0.55 0.95
C ASP A 169 22.50 0.78 0.97
N GLY A 170 22.28 1.59 2.01
CA GLY A 170 22.88 2.93 2.13
C GLY A 170 22.23 4.00 1.24
N HIS A 171 21.17 3.69 0.52
CA HIS A 171 20.46 4.67 -0.31
C HIS A 171 19.79 5.75 0.55
N PRO A 172 19.89 7.07 0.21
CA PRO A 172 19.36 8.15 1.02
C PRO A 172 17.85 8.07 1.24
N LYS A 173 17.09 7.44 0.32
CA LYS A 173 15.66 7.24 0.44
C LYS A 173 15.25 6.35 1.62
N LEU A 174 16.14 5.57 2.19
CA LEU A 174 15.87 4.84 3.44
C LEU A 174 15.67 5.80 4.62
N SER A 175 16.53 6.82 4.74
CA SER A 175 16.35 7.88 5.76
C SER A 175 15.06 8.68 5.51
N ASP A 176 14.71 8.95 4.26
CA ASP A 176 13.45 9.61 3.91
C ASP A 176 12.25 8.75 4.37
N CYS A 177 12.30 7.42 4.17
CA CYS A 177 11.26 6.50 4.63
C CYS A 177 11.09 6.55 6.15
N TYR A 178 12.20 6.47 6.91
CA TYR A 178 12.15 6.58 8.37
C TYR A 178 11.55 7.92 8.81
N ASN A 179 12.01 9.02 8.24
CA ASN A 179 11.54 10.36 8.61
C ASN A 179 10.06 10.56 8.27
N LEU A 180 9.60 10.05 7.12
CA LEU A 180 8.19 10.09 6.76
C LEU A 180 7.35 9.26 7.74
N GLY A 181 7.78 8.04 8.08
CA GLY A 181 7.12 7.21 9.08
C GLY A 181 7.03 7.92 10.44
N LYS A 182 8.12 8.56 10.86
CA LYS A 182 8.19 9.30 12.13
C LYS A 182 7.29 10.54 12.18
N SER A 183 6.93 11.10 11.03
CA SER A 183 6.07 12.29 10.92
C SER A 183 4.58 11.99 10.99
N ILE A 184 4.19 10.70 10.97
CA ILE A 184 2.80 10.24 11.02
C ILE A 184 2.32 10.16 12.46
#